data_7b8e307fd04caebb9ec8331ebfc560c1
#
_entry.id   7b8e307fd04caebb9ec8331ebfc560c1
#
_cell.length_a   1.000
_cell.length_b   1.000
_cell.length_c   1.000
_cell.angle_alpha   90.00
_cell.angle_beta   90.00
_cell.angle_gamma   90.00
#
_symmetry.space_group_name_H-M   'P 1'
#
loop_
_entity.id
_entity.type
_entity.pdbx_description
1 polymer ?
#
loop_
_entity_poly.entity_id
_entity_poly.type
_entity_poly.pdbx_seq_one_letter_code
_entity_poly.pdbx_strand_id
1 'polypeptide(L)'
;LVGAPPSSIGKFGSDTDNWVWPRHTGDFAMFRIYADKNNNPAEYSADNIPYTPKHHLPVNIGGIKQDDFTFVYGFPGSTDEYLPAASIEQIKESLNPARINVRTITLSHIDKKMREDDATRIAYASKQARISNAHKKWIGENLGLNRSNAVEKRKQYEAEFTKRIQNNKKLNAEYGTIINDLNTVVKANEKFNLAYNVYAETFGSNSETYRMALALNNVLNAVGKPNY
;
A
#
# COMPACT_ATOMS: atom_id res chain seq x y z
N LEU A 1 3.82 23.72 14.00
CA LEU A 1 3.18 23.85 12.70
C LEU A 1 3.25 25.28 12.21
N VAL A 2 3.77 25.51 10.99
CA VAL A 2 3.85 26.87 10.39
C VAL A 2 2.66 27.11 9.47
N GLY A 3 2.24 26.09 8.74
CA GLY A 3 1.11 26.19 7.83
C GLY A 3 0.63 24.83 7.35
N ALA A 4 -0.66 24.75 7.07
CA ALA A 4 -1.32 23.66 6.39
C ALA A 4 -2.56 24.23 5.67
N PRO A 5 -3.00 23.66 4.55
CA PRO A 5 -4.22 24.11 3.90
C PRO A 5 -5.46 23.75 4.73
N PRO A 6 -6.58 24.44 4.56
CA PRO A 6 -7.85 24.02 5.12
C PRO A 6 -8.29 22.68 4.49
N SER A 7 -9.14 21.92 5.19
CA SER A 7 -9.61 20.61 4.74
C SER A 7 -10.28 20.63 3.35
N SER A 8 -10.90 21.76 2.98
CA SER A 8 -11.49 21.96 1.66
C SER A 8 -10.47 21.94 0.51
N ILE A 9 -9.19 22.14 0.80
CA ILE A 9 -8.08 22.03 -0.14
C ILE A 9 -7.26 20.76 0.13
N GLY A 10 -6.89 20.52 1.39
CA GLY A 10 -6.05 19.38 1.78
C GLY A 10 -6.72 18.02 1.60
N LYS A 11 -8.05 18.00 1.58
CA LYS A 11 -8.86 16.80 1.28
C LYS A 11 -9.80 17.00 0.09
N PHE A 12 -9.45 17.90 -0.84
CA PHE A 12 -10.27 18.10 -2.02
C PHE A 12 -10.45 16.80 -2.80
N GLY A 13 -11.70 16.47 -3.17
CA GLY A 13 -12.06 15.20 -3.79
C GLY A 13 -12.13 14.01 -2.82
N SER A 14 -11.54 14.14 -1.62
CA SER A 14 -11.61 13.14 -0.54
C SER A 14 -11.44 11.71 -1.05
N ASP A 15 -12.28 10.77 -0.57
CA ASP A 15 -12.26 9.38 -1.01
C ASP A 15 -12.71 9.18 -2.46
N THR A 16 -13.50 10.11 -3.02
CA THR A 16 -13.95 10.04 -4.42
C THR A 16 -12.78 10.06 -5.38
N ASP A 17 -11.76 10.92 -5.14
CA ASP A 17 -10.59 11.07 -5.99
C ASP A 17 -9.46 10.10 -5.64
N ASN A 18 -9.59 9.32 -4.56
CA ASN A 18 -8.57 8.39 -4.15
C ASN A 18 -8.39 7.29 -5.21
N TRP A 19 -7.14 7.05 -5.65
CA TRP A 19 -6.77 6.18 -6.77
C TRP A 19 -7.35 6.61 -8.13
N VAL A 20 -7.74 7.87 -8.28
CA VAL A 20 -8.28 8.44 -9.51
C VAL A 20 -7.39 9.58 -9.99
N TRP A 21 -7.29 9.73 -11.28
CA TRP A 21 -6.56 10.79 -11.96
C TRP A 21 -7.50 11.58 -12.89
N PRO A 22 -7.36 12.90 -13.03
CA PRO A 22 -6.41 13.81 -12.37
C PRO A 22 -6.79 14.13 -10.93
N ARG A 23 -5.79 14.62 -10.16
CA ARG A 23 -5.98 15.03 -8.76
C ARG A 23 -5.75 16.52 -8.58
N HIS A 24 -6.59 17.13 -7.74
CA HIS A 24 -6.52 18.56 -7.42
C HIS A 24 -6.36 18.82 -5.93
N THR A 25 -6.00 17.81 -5.15
CA THR A 25 -5.76 17.89 -3.72
C THR A 25 -4.45 18.64 -3.45
N GLY A 26 -4.49 19.66 -2.58
CA GLY A 26 -3.31 20.36 -2.07
C GLY A 26 -3.01 19.92 -0.63
N ASP A 27 -2.58 18.67 -0.45
CA ASP A 27 -2.30 18.11 0.88
C ASP A 27 -0.84 18.31 1.25
N PHE A 28 -0.58 19.28 2.16
CA PHE A 28 0.74 19.54 2.68
C PHE A 28 0.69 20.07 4.12
N ALA A 29 1.79 19.92 4.84
CA ALA A 29 2.01 20.57 6.13
C ALA A 29 3.46 21.07 6.23
N MET A 30 3.65 22.24 6.75
CA MET A 30 4.95 22.82 7.02
C MET A 30 5.20 22.93 8.51
N PHE A 31 6.33 22.39 8.93
CA PHE A 31 6.80 22.45 10.31
C PHE A 31 8.09 23.24 10.38
N ARG A 32 8.31 23.93 11.50
CA ARG A 32 9.58 24.54 11.83
C ARG A 32 10.13 23.85 13.07
N ILE A 33 11.39 23.44 13.00
CA ILE A 33 12.13 22.88 14.14
C ILE A 33 12.79 24.03 14.87
N TYR A 34 12.76 24.00 16.20
CA TYR A 34 13.43 24.95 17.06
C TYR A 34 14.53 24.26 17.86
N ALA A 35 15.57 25.01 18.19
CA ALA A 35 16.75 24.58 18.93
C ALA A 35 17.10 25.60 20.02
N ASP A 36 18.05 25.30 20.89
CA ASP A 36 18.60 26.28 21.82
C ASP A 36 19.39 27.40 21.07
N LYS A 37 19.87 28.40 21.82
CA LYS A 37 20.64 29.49 21.24
C LYS A 37 21.97 29.07 20.60
N ASN A 38 22.44 27.85 20.89
CA ASN A 38 23.65 27.25 20.34
C ASN A 38 23.34 26.25 19.21
N ASN A 39 22.10 26.22 18.75
CA ASN A 39 21.63 25.31 17.69
C ASN A 39 21.67 23.82 18.07
N ASN A 40 21.60 23.47 19.36
CA ASN A 40 21.53 22.10 19.85
C ASN A 40 20.07 21.68 20.11
N PRO A 41 19.76 20.36 20.11
CA PRO A 41 18.49 19.86 20.59
C PRO A 41 18.20 20.32 22.02
N ALA A 42 16.99 20.77 22.27
CA ALA A 42 16.56 21.27 23.57
C ALA A 42 15.10 20.96 23.84
N GLU A 43 14.76 20.89 25.13
CA GLU A 43 13.37 20.85 25.58
C GLU A 43 12.65 22.15 25.19
N TYR A 44 11.32 22.14 25.23
CA TYR A 44 10.52 23.31 24.89
C TYR A 44 10.87 24.50 25.79
N SER A 45 11.19 25.63 25.17
CA SER A 45 11.36 26.91 25.80
C SER A 45 10.90 28.02 24.86
N ALA A 46 10.34 29.11 25.42
CA ALA A 46 10.00 30.30 24.67
C ALA A 46 11.25 31.03 24.08
N ASP A 47 12.44 30.76 24.65
CA ASP A 47 13.72 31.32 24.21
C ASP A 47 14.36 30.55 23.06
N ASN A 48 13.80 29.38 22.67
CA ASN A 48 14.30 28.60 21.54
C ASN A 48 14.18 29.37 20.23
N ILE A 49 15.19 29.22 19.39
CA ILE A 49 15.27 29.87 18.08
C ILE A 49 15.09 28.85 16.96
N PRO A 50 14.70 29.24 15.74
CA PRO A 50 14.63 28.34 14.62
C PRO A 50 15.96 27.61 14.39
N TYR A 51 15.90 26.29 14.29
CA TYR A 51 17.05 25.43 13.98
C TYR A 51 17.68 25.81 12.64
N THR A 52 18.99 25.97 12.60
CA THR A 52 19.74 26.20 11.37
C THR A 52 20.43 24.91 10.93
N PRO A 53 19.97 24.23 9.86
CA PRO A 53 20.59 22.99 9.40
C PRO A 53 21.95 23.25 8.74
N LYS A 54 22.88 22.29 8.88
CA LYS A 54 24.18 22.34 8.19
C LYS A 54 24.04 22.25 6.68
N HIS A 55 22.99 21.58 6.22
CA HIS A 55 22.63 21.41 4.81
C HIS A 55 21.11 21.35 4.67
N HIS A 56 20.59 21.82 3.55
CA HIS A 56 19.18 21.72 3.19
C HIS A 56 19.05 21.47 1.69
N LEU A 57 17.96 20.84 1.28
CA LEU A 57 17.62 20.68 -0.13
C LEU A 57 16.98 21.98 -0.64
N PRO A 58 17.46 22.54 -1.75
CA PRO A 58 16.83 23.72 -2.35
C PRO A 58 15.46 23.36 -2.92
N VAL A 59 14.50 24.28 -2.78
CA VAL A 59 13.17 24.13 -3.38
C VAL A 59 13.13 24.88 -4.71
N ASN A 60 12.92 24.17 -5.81
CA ASN A 60 12.73 24.78 -7.12
C ASN A 60 11.28 25.21 -7.31
N ILE A 61 11.01 26.51 -7.16
CA ILE A 61 9.69 27.08 -7.38
C ILE A 61 9.37 27.34 -8.87
N GLY A 62 10.36 27.21 -9.76
CA GLY A 62 10.18 27.32 -11.21
C GLY A 62 9.49 26.11 -11.86
N GLY A 63 9.30 25.06 -11.08
CA GLY A 63 8.70 23.79 -11.55
C GLY A 63 9.63 22.97 -12.44
N ILE A 64 9.05 22.02 -13.14
CA ILE A 64 9.72 21.10 -14.08
C ILE A 64 9.07 21.22 -15.46
N LYS A 65 9.82 20.87 -16.50
CA LYS A 65 9.34 20.84 -17.89
C LYS A 65 9.25 19.40 -18.36
N GLN A 66 8.59 19.21 -19.50
CA GLN A 66 8.60 17.92 -20.19
C GLN A 66 10.06 17.51 -20.49
N ASP A 67 10.38 16.24 -20.28
CA ASP A 67 11.70 15.61 -20.47
C ASP A 67 12.80 16.03 -19.49
N ASP A 68 12.49 16.82 -18.46
CA ASP A 68 13.41 17.04 -17.36
C ASP A 68 13.66 15.74 -16.57
N PHE A 69 14.92 15.52 -16.17
CA PHE A 69 15.23 14.40 -15.29
C PHE A 69 14.65 14.63 -13.89
N THR A 70 13.84 13.67 -13.43
CA THR A 70 13.27 13.66 -12.09
C THR A 70 13.45 12.31 -11.42
N PHE A 71 13.53 12.28 -10.10
CA PHE A 71 13.50 11.04 -9.33
C PHE A 71 12.75 11.22 -8.02
N VAL A 72 12.24 10.11 -7.46
CA VAL A 72 11.63 10.07 -6.14
C VAL A 72 12.59 9.35 -5.19
N TYR A 73 12.93 10.03 -4.09
CA TYR A 73 13.77 9.46 -3.04
C TYR A 73 12.87 8.92 -1.92
N GLY A 74 12.73 7.60 -1.88
CA GLY A 74 11.91 6.92 -0.88
C GLY A 74 11.22 5.69 -1.46
N PHE A 75 10.66 4.86 -0.57
CA PHE A 75 9.92 3.66 -0.95
C PHE A 75 8.42 3.94 -0.94
N PRO A 76 7.69 3.66 -2.04
CA PRO A 76 6.25 3.88 -2.12
C PRO A 76 5.41 2.82 -1.36
N GLY A 77 6.03 1.98 -0.55
CA GLY A 77 5.45 0.83 0.10
C GLY A 77 5.98 -0.47 -0.51
N SER A 78 5.13 -1.25 -1.17
CA SER A 78 5.54 -2.44 -1.91
C SER A 78 5.19 -2.34 -3.39
N THR A 79 6.03 -2.94 -4.24
CA THR A 79 5.79 -3.11 -5.67
C THR A 79 6.06 -4.54 -6.07
N ASP A 80 5.31 -5.03 -7.06
CA ASP A 80 5.39 -6.40 -7.58
C ASP A 80 5.75 -6.39 -9.07
N GLU A 81 6.84 -5.70 -9.42
CA GLU A 81 7.24 -5.47 -10.81
C GLU A 81 7.63 -6.76 -11.56
N TYR A 82 8.29 -7.68 -10.86
CA TYR A 82 8.94 -8.85 -11.49
C TYR A 82 8.17 -10.15 -11.34
N LEU A 83 6.87 -10.09 -11.09
CA LEU A 83 6.05 -11.28 -10.97
C LEU A 83 5.95 -12.06 -12.29
N PRO A 84 5.93 -13.43 -12.25
CA PRO A 84 5.61 -14.25 -13.40
C PRO A 84 4.15 -14.11 -13.81
N ALA A 85 3.84 -14.46 -15.08
CA ALA A 85 2.51 -14.37 -15.64
C ALA A 85 1.45 -15.09 -14.79
N ALA A 86 1.77 -16.27 -14.28
CA ALA A 86 0.87 -17.04 -13.41
C ALA A 86 0.52 -16.29 -12.11
N SER A 87 1.46 -15.55 -11.52
CA SER A 87 1.18 -14.74 -10.32
C SER A 87 0.28 -13.55 -10.64
N ILE A 88 0.49 -12.87 -11.77
CA ILE A 88 -0.37 -11.77 -12.20
C ILE A 88 -1.79 -12.28 -12.48
N GLU A 89 -1.91 -13.44 -13.11
CA GLU A 89 -3.20 -14.11 -13.37
C GLU A 89 -3.90 -14.47 -12.04
N GLN A 90 -3.20 -15.05 -11.07
CA GLN A 90 -3.73 -15.35 -9.75
C GLN A 90 -4.21 -14.10 -9.01
N ILE A 91 -3.43 -13.01 -9.02
CA ILE A 91 -3.82 -11.73 -8.42
C ILE A 91 -5.12 -11.24 -9.04
N LYS A 92 -5.19 -11.22 -10.37
CA LYS A 92 -6.30 -10.68 -11.14
C LYS A 92 -7.58 -11.51 -11.00
N GLU A 93 -7.48 -12.83 -11.11
CA GLU A 93 -8.66 -13.72 -11.24
C GLU A 93 -9.11 -14.31 -9.89
N SER A 94 -8.22 -14.37 -8.90
CA SER A 94 -8.48 -15.07 -7.64
C SER A 94 -8.37 -14.13 -6.43
N LEU A 95 -7.20 -13.54 -6.20
CA LEU A 95 -6.93 -12.82 -4.95
C LEU A 95 -7.67 -11.49 -4.86
N ASN A 96 -7.57 -10.64 -5.88
CA ASN A 96 -8.22 -9.34 -5.86
C ASN A 96 -9.75 -9.44 -5.85
N PRO A 97 -10.42 -10.32 -6.64
CA PRO A 97 -11.86 -10.53 -6.51
C PRO A 97 -12.30 -10.92 -5.11
N ALA A 98 -11.59 -11.85 -4.46
CA ALA A 98 -11.90 -12.27 -3.09
C ALA A 98 -11.75 -11.11 -2.08
N ARG A 99 -10.63 -10.37 -2.13
CA ARG A 99 -10.37 -9.20 -1.28
C ARG A 99 -11.40 -8.09 -1.48
N ILE A 100 -11.72 -7.78 -2.73
CA ILE A 100 -12.73 -6.78 -3.10
C ILE A 100 -14.09 -7.18 -2.51
N ASN A 101 -14.50 -8.43 -2.67
CA ASN A 101 -15.78 -8.91 -2.15
C ASN A 101 -15.89 -8.78 -0.63
N VAL A 102 -14.88 -9.23 0.12
CA VAL A 102 -14.85 -9.10 1.59
C VAL A 102 -14.95 -7.63 2.01
N ARG A 103 -14.19 -6.75 1.37
CA ARG A 103 -14.22 -5.31 1.71
C ARG A 103 -15.49 -4.61 1.28
N THR A 104 -16.09 -4.99 0.15
CA THR A 104 -17.40 -4.49 -0.26
C THR A 104 -18.46 -4.76 0.81
N ILE A 105 -18.51 -5.99 1.32
CA ILE A 105 -19.44 -6.36 2.40
C ILE A 105 -19.13 -5.58 3.66
N THR A 106 -17.87 -5.50 4.06
CA THR A 106 -17.44 -4.77 5.26
C THR A 106 -17.78 -3.29 5.18
N LEU A 107 -17.49 -2.64 4.06
CA LEU A 107 -17.78 -1.22 3.84
C LEU A 107 -19.30 -0.95 3.85
N SER A 108 -20.10 -1.83 3.26
CA SER A 108 -21.57 -1.66 3.27
C SER A 108 -22.14 -1.59 4.68
N HIS A 109 -21.62 -2.40 5.61
CA HIS A 109 -22.02 -2.37 7.00
C HIS A 109 -21.48 -1.15 7.76
N ILE A 110 -20.20 -0.82 7.60
CA ILE A 110 -19.58 0.33 8.24
C ILE A 110 -20.26 1.63 7.78
N ASP A 111 -20.40 1.83 6.48
CA ASP A 111 -21.00 3.04 5.90
C ASP A 111 -22.46 3.21 6.33
N LYS A 112 -23.21 2.11 6.45
CA LYS A 112 -24.58 2.15 6.98
C LYS A 112 -24.58 2.68 8.42
N LYS A 113 -23.71 2.13 9.30
CA LYS A 113 -23.63 2.53 10.70
C LYS A 113 -23.12 3.95 10.88
N MET A 114 -22.14 4.38 10.10
CA MET A 114 -21.61 5.74 10.14
C MET A 114 -22.63 6.81 9.72
N ARG A 115 -23.69 6.44 8.99
CA ARG A 115 -24.78 7.35 8.63
C ARG A 115 -25.85 7.47 9.72
N GLU A 116 -25.89 6.56 10.69
CA GLU A 116 -26.90 6.56 11.73
C GLU A 116 -26.60 7.60 12.83
N ASP A 117 -25.31 7.83 13.16
CA ASP A 117 -24.93 8.81 14.19
C ASP A 117 -23.50 9.33 14.00
N ASP A 118 -23.24 10.55 14.47
CA ASP A 118 -21.95 11.23 14.37
C ASP A 118 -20.86 10.62 15.23
N ALA A 119 -21.20 10.06 16.39
CA ALA A 119 -20.19 9.42 17.27
C ALA A 119 -19.60 8.17 16.60
N THR A 120 -20.44 7.33 16.03
CA THR A 120 -20.01 6.18 15.23
C THR A 120 -19.21 6.63 13.99
N ARG A 121 -19.67 7.69 13.31
CA ARG A 121 -18.96 8.23 12.15
C ARG A 121 -17.53 8.66 12.51
N ILE A 122 -17.35 9.38 13.60
CA ILE A 122 -16.03 9.81 14.07
C ILE A 122 -15.17 8.61 14.49
N ALA A 123 -15.72 7.68 15.26
CA ALA A 123 -15.01 6.51 15.76
C ALA A 123 -14.50 5.59 14.63
N TYR A 124 -15.28 5.44 13.55
CA TYR A 124 -14.98 4.52 12.45
C TYR A 124 -14.33 5.18 11.22
N ALA A 125 -14.23 6.51 11.15
CA ALA A 125 -13.70 7.23 10.00
C ALA A 125 -12.32 6.72 9.54
N SER A 126 -11.37 6.54 10.46
CA SER A 126 -10.02 6.05 10.14
C SER A 126 -10.03 4.60 9.66
N LYS A 127 -10.86 3.75 10.26
CA LYS A 127 -11.01 2.35 9.83
C LYS A 127 -11.62 2.26 8.45
N GLN A 128 -12.71 2.98 8.22
CA GLN A 128 -13.40 3.04 6.94
C GLN A 128 -12.45 3.50 5.83
N ALA A 129 -11.73 4.60 6.04
CA ALA A 129 -10.77 5.13 5.06
C ALA A 129 -9.67 4.11 4.71
N ARG A 130 -9.13 3.38 5.70
CA ARG A 130 -8.11 2.34 5.47
C ARG A 130 -8.67 1.16 4.67
N ILE A 131 -9.89 0.71 4.97
CA ILE A 131 -10.54 -0.40 4.23
C ILE A 131 -10.85 0.05 2.80
N SER A 132 -11.41 1.24 2.62
CA SER A 132 -11.75 1.83 1.33
C SER A 132 -10.52 2.04 0.45
N ASN A 133 -9.41 2.52 1.03
CA ASN A 133 -8.17 2.75 0.30
C ASN A 133 -7.68 1.50 -0.46
N ALA A 134 -7.54 0.36 0.22
CA ALA A 134 -7.10 -0.87 -0.43
C ALA A 134 -8.18 -1.49 -1.32
N HIS A 135 -9.45 -1.35 -0.97
CA HIS A 135 -10.58 -1.77 -1.81
C HIS A 135 -10.51 -1.10 -3.19
N LYS A 136 -10.38 0.22 -3.22
CA LYS A 136 -10.25 1.00 -4.46
C LYS A 136 -8.95 0.65 -5.22
N LYS A 137 -7.83 0.47 -4.51
CA LYS A 137 -6.57 0.06 -5.12
C LYS A 137 -6.74 -1.24 -5.91
N TRP A 138 -7.35 -2.27 -5.35
CA TRP A 138 -7.50 -3.56 -6.02
C TRP A 138 -8.50 -3.51 -7.19
N ILE A 139 -9.57 -2.72 -7.08
CA ILE A 139 -10.47 -2.46 -8.21
C ILE A 139 -9.70 -1.81 -9.37
N GLY A 140 -8.95 -0.75 -9.08
CA GLY A 140 -8.15 -0.03 -10.07
C GLY A 140 -7.04 -0.90 -10.67
N GLU A 141 -6.37 -1.71 -9.83
CA GLU A 141 -5.35 -2.67 -10.26
C GLU A 141 -5.92 -3.69 -11.24
N ASN A 142 -7.04 -4.33 -10.93
CA ASN A 142 -7.68 -5.27 -11.85
C ASN A 142 -8.11 -4.61 -13.16
N LEU A 143 -8.64 -3.40 -13.09
CA LEU A 143 -8.98 -2.63 -14.30
C LEU A 143 -7.73 -2.34 -15.14
N GLY A 144 -6.63 -1.93 -14.50
CA GLY A 144 -5.35 -1.67 -15.16
C GLY A 144 -4.74 -2.91 -15.79
N LEU A 145 -4.70 -4.04 -15.05
CA LEU A 145 -4.20 -5.33 -15.55
C LEU A 145 -4.99 -5.83 -16.76
N ASN A 146 -6.31 -5.65 -16.75
CA ASN A 146 -7.17 -5.99 -17.90
C ASN A 146 -6.93 -5.06 -19.10
N ARG A 147 -6.97 -3.74 -18.91
CA ARG A 147 -6.81 -2.76 -19.99
C ARG A 147 -5.43 -2.84 -20.65
N SER A 148 -4.39 -3.11 -19.87
CA SER A 148 -3.03 -3.24 -20.39
C SER A 148 -2.72 -4.59 -20.99
N ASN A 149 -3.63 -5.57 -20.88
CA ASN A 149 -3.39 -6.97 -21.24
C ASN A 149 -2.11 -7.54 -20.58
N ALA A 150 -1.95 -7.24 -19.28
CA ALA A 150 -0.71 -7.47 -18.52
C ALA A 150 -0.26 -8.94 -18.52
N VAL A 151 -1.20 -9.88 -18.35
CA VAL A 151 -0.90 -11.32 -18.32
C VAL A 151 -0.30 -11.78 -19.64
N GLU A 152 -0.91 -11.44 -20.77
CA GLU A 152 -0.42 -11.86 -22.10
C GLU A 152 0.92 -11.20 -22.43
N LYS A 153 1.11 -9.92 -22.11
CA LYS A 153 2.41 -9.26 -22.27
C LYS A 153 3.50 -9.95 -21.45
N ARG A 154 3.20 -10.38 -20.23
CA ARG A 154 4.16 -11.11 -19.40
C ARG A 154 4.43 -12.50 -19.95
N LYS A 155 3.42 -13.23 -20.44
CA LYS A 155 3.62 -14.53 -21.12
C LYS A 155 4.51 -14.39 -22.36
N GLN A 156 4.34 -13.33 -23.15
CA GLN A 156 5.21 -13.04 -24.31
C GLN A 156 6.66 -12.78 -23.87
N TYR A 157 6.85 -11.96 -22.81
CA TYR A 157 8.18 -11.71 -22.26
C TYR A 157 8.87 -13.01 -21.75
N GLU A 158 8.13 -13.87 -21.07
CA GLU A 158 8.60 -15.17 -20.58
C GLU A 158 8.96 -16.12 -21.75
N ALA A 159 8.18 -16.12 -22.80
CA ALA A 159 8.46 -16.88 -24.01
C ALA A 159 9.72 -16.39 -24.74
N GLU A 160 9.90 -15.06 -24.84
CA GLU A 160 11.12 -14.48 -25.40
C GLU A 160 12.36 -14.79 -24.55
N PHE A 161 12.25 -14.70 -23.22
CA PHE A 161 13.31 -15.11 -22.30
C PHE A 161 13.68 -16.57 -22.54
N THR A 162 12.72 -17.49 -22.53
CA THR A 162 12.92 -18.91 -22.77
C THR A 162 13.61 -19.16 -24.10
N LYS A 163 13.17 -18.51 -25.18
CA LYS A 163 13.81 -18.62 -26.51
C LYS A 163 15.26 -18.15 -26.50
N ARG A 164 15.58 -17.06 -25.81
CA ARG A 164 16.96 -16.55 -25.72
C ARG A 164 17.89 -17.52 -24.98
N ILE A 165 17.44 -18.10 -23.87
CA ILE A 165 18.29 -19.01 -23.09
C ILE A 165 18.45 -20.36 -23.78
N GLN A 166 17.45 -20.87 -24.50
CA GLN A 166 17.56 -22.14 -25.26
C GLN A 166 18.66 -22.15 -26.28
N ASN A 167 19.00 -20.99 -26.83
CA ASN A 167 20.10 -20.84 -27.79
C ASN A 167 21.50 -20.84 -27.17
N ASN A 168 21.61 -20.87 -25.84
CA ASN A 168 22.88 -20.90 -25.11
C ASN A 168 22.92 -22.08 -24.14
N LYS A 169 23.76 -23.08 -24.44
CA LYS A 169 23.85 -24.32 -23.65
C LYS A 169 24.07 -24.10 -22.14
N LYS A 170 24.91 -23.12 -21.79
CA LYS A 170 25.21 -22.81 -20.37
C LYS A 170 23.98 -22.19 -19.68
N LEU A 171 23.37 -21.19 -20.30
CA LEU A 171 22.18 -20.53 -19.74
C LEU A 171 20.97 -21.48 -19.70
N ASN A 172 20.81 -22.33 -20.71
CA ASN A 172 19.74 -23.31 -20.72
C ASN A 172 19.89 -24.38 -19.63
N ALA A 173 21.11 -24.80 -19.34
CA ALA A 173 21.39 -25.72 -18.24
C ALA A 173 21.07 -25.10 -16.85
N GLU A 174 21.27 -23.78 -16.70
CA GLU A 174 21.08 -23.05 -15.44
C GLU A 174 19.63 -22.55 -15.26
N TYR A 175 18.99 -22.06 -16.32
CA TYR A 175 17.70 -21.35 -16.25
C TYR A 175 16.58 -21.96 -17.10
N GLY A 176 16.84 -23.06 -17.81
CA GLY A 176 15.91 -23.61 -18.81
C GLY A 176 14.53 -24.01 -18.27
N THR A 177 14.43 -24.34 -16.99
CA THR A 177 13.20 -24.77 -16.33
C THR A 177 12.54 -23.67 -15.49
N ILE A 178 13.21 -22.53 -15.25
CA ILE A 178 12.84 -21.57 -14.22
C ILE A 178 11.41 -21.03 -14.38
N ILE A 179 10.95 -20.74 -15.60
CA ILE A 179 9.60 -20.24 -15.85
C ILE A 179 8.56 -21.33 -15.54
N ASN A 180 8.83 -22.57 -15.94
CA ASN A 180 7.95 -23.69 -15.65
C ASN A 180 7.88 -23.97 -14.15
N ASP A 181 9.00 -23.93 -13.45
CA ASP A 181 9.10 -24.16 -12.01
C ASP A 181 8.35 -23.08 -11.23
N LEU A 182 8.52 -21.80 -11.59
CA LEU A 182 7.77 -20.68 -11.01
C LEU A 182 6.26 -20.85 -11.21
N ASN A 183 5.82 -21.18 -12.43
CA ASN A 183 4.41 -21.41 -12.73
C ASN A 183 3.84 -22.59 -11.93
N THR A 184 4.61 -23.66 -11.78
CA THR A 184 4.23 -24.84 -11.01
C THR A 184 4.04 -24.49 -9.54
N VAL A 185 4.98 -23.77 -8.94
CA VAL A 185 4.91 -23.33 -7.53
C VAL A 185 3.71 -22.42 -7.31
N VAL A 186 3.48 -21.44 -8.19
CA VAL A 186 2.34 -20.51 -8.08
C VAL A 186 1.03 -21.27 -8.10
N LYS A 187 0.85 -22.17 -9.07
CA LYS A 187 -0.39 -22.98 -9.20
C LYS A 187 -0.60 -23.92 -8.00
N ALA A 188 0.45 -24.57 -7.54
CA ALA A 188 0.37 -25.48 -6.38
C ALA A 188 -0.06 -24.75 -5.10
N ASN A 189 0.31 -23.47 -4.95
CA ASN A 189 0.01 -22.67 -3.79
C ASN A 189 -1.28 -21.83 -3.92
N GLU A 190 -1.95 -21.82 -5.06
CA GLU A 190 -3.10 -20.94 -5.32
C GLU A 190 -4.19 -21.03 -4.26
N LYS A 191 -4.63 -22.24 -3.94
CA LYS A 191 -5.69 -22.49 -2.94
C LYS A 191 -5.29 -22.02 -1.53
N PHE A 192 -4.02 -22.16 -1.18
CA PHE A 192 -3.51 -21.72 0.13
C PHE A 192 -3.40 -20.20 0.18
N ASN A 193 -2.92 -19.58 -0.89
CA ASN A 193 -2.87 -18.12 -1.01
C ASN A 193 -4.26 -17.51 -0.95
N LEU A 194 -5.25 -18.10 -1.64
CA LEU A 194 -6.63 -17.65 -1.57
C LEU A 194 -7.19 -17.78 -0.16
N ALA A 195 -7.05 -18.95 0.46
CA ALA A 195 -7.53 -19.20 1.82
C ALA A 195 -6.90 -18.24 2.83
N TYR A 196 -5.58 -18.03 2.74
CA TYR A 196 -4.87 -17.07 3.59
C TYR A 196 -5.38 -15.64 3.40
N ASN A 197 -5.58 -15.19 2.16
CA ASN A 197 -6.07 -13.85 1.88
C ASN A 197 -7.51 -13.64 2.38
N VAL A 198 -8.38 -14.60 2.19
CA VAL A 198 -9.76 -14.53 2.73
C VAL A 198 -9.74 -14.50 4.25
N TYR A 199 -8.92 -15.34 4.90
CA TYR A 199 -8.75 -15.32 6.35
C TYR A 199 -8.20 -13.97 6.85
N ALA A 200 -7.12 -13.48 6.24
CA ALA A 200 -6.48 -12.23 6.62
C ALA A 200 -7.43 -11.03 6.45
N GLU A 201 -8.19 -10.98 5.36
CA GLU A 201 -9.15 -9.90 5.11
C GLU A 201 -10.37 -10.00 6.03
N THR A 202 -10.87 -11.19 6.33
CA THR A 202 -12.07 -11.36 7.17
C THR A 202 -11.74 -11.18 8.65
N PHE A 203 -10.81 -11.97 9.15
CA PHE A 203 -10.51 -12.03 10.59
C PHE A 203 -9.36 -11.08 10.97
N GLY A 204 -8.28 -11.06 10.22
CA GLY A 204 -7.09 -10.28 10.56
C GLY A 204 -7.30 -8.77 10.46
N SER A 205 -7.96 -8.31 9.40
CA SER A 205 -8.08 -6.87 9.11
C SER A 205 -9.41 -6.25 9.51
N ASN A 206 -10.52 -6.98 9.42
CA ASN A 206 -11.86 -6.41 9.49
C ASN A 206 -12.66 -6.79 10.76
N SER A 207 -12.25 -7.81 11.51
CA SER A 207 -12.91 -8.22 12.75
C SER A 207 -12.16 -7.74 13.98
N GLU A 208 -12.68 -6.71 14.66
CA GLU A 208 -12.10 -6.19 15.92
C GLU A 208 -12.25 -7.18 17.05
N THR A 209 -13.42 -7.81 17.16
CA THR A 209 -13.70 -8.83 18.18
C THR A 209 -12.71 -9.99 18.11
N TYR A 210 -12.43 -10.48 16.88
CA TYR A 210 -11.45 -11.54 16.69
C TYR A 210 -10.04 -11.11 17.11
N ARG A 211 -9.59 -9.91 16.70
CA ARG A 211 -8.28 -9.38 17.09
C ARG A 211 -8.15 -9.17 18.59
N MET A 212 -9.22 -8.69 19.24
CA MET A 212 -9.26 -8.54 20.69
C MET A 212 -9.17 -9.89 21.40
N ALA A 213 -9.94 -10.88 20.95
CA ALA A 213 -9.88 -12.25 21.48
C ALA A 213 -8.47 -12.86 21.32
N LEU A 214 -7.84 -12.66 20.17
CA LEU A 214 -6.48 -13.13 19.92
C LEU A 214 -5.45 -12.43 20.82
N ALA A 215 -5.57 -11.11 21.01
CA ALA A 215 -4.71 -10.35 21.91
C ALA A 215 -4.85 -10.82 23.36
N LEU A 216 -6.07 -11.02 23.83
CA LEU A 216 -6.33 -11.55 25.18
C LEU A 216 -5.76 -12.98 25.34
N ASN A 217 -5.93 -13.84 24.36
CA ASN A 217 -5.34 -15.17 24.37
C ASN A 217 -3.80 -15.13 24.45
N ASN A 218 -3.15 -14.20 23.75
CA ASN A 218 -1.70 -14.02 23.84
C ASN A 218 -1.26 -13.58 25.24
N VAL A 219 -2.01 -12.69 25.90
CA VAL A 219 -1.77 -12.29 27.29
C VAL A 219 -1.92 -13.49 28.23
N LEU A 220 -3.01 -14.25 28.11
CA LEU A 220 -3.23 -15.46 28.93
C LEU A 220 -2.09 -16.49 28.77
N ASN A 221 -1.61 -16.68 27.53
CA ASN A 221 -0.50 -17.59 27.24
C ASN A 221 0.86 -17.08 27.74
N ALA A 222 0.98 -15.78 28.04
CA ALA A 222 2.21 -15.18 28.58
C ALA A 222 2.23 -15.14 30.11
N VAL A 223 1.06 -15.12 30.78
CA VAL A 223 0.96 -15.08 32.24
C VAL A 223 1.67 -16.29 32.84
N GLY A 224 2.52 -16.02 33.84
CA GLY A 224 3.33 -17.04 34.52
C GLY A 224 4.60 -17.51 33.81
N LYS A 225 4.92 -16.97 32.65
CA LYS A 225 6.22 -17.20 32.00
C LYS A 225 7.32 -16.31 32.61
N PRO A 226 8.57 -16.79 32.68
CA PRO A 226 9.68 -15.92 33.07
C PRO A 226 9.75 -14.70 32.13
N ASN A 227 9.92 -13.51 32.69
CA ASN A 227 10.01 -12.23 32.00
C ASN A 227 8.69 -11.63 31.44
N TYR A 228 7.55 -12.03 32.00
CA TYR A 228 6.29 -11.35 31.76
C TYR A 228 5.95 -10.41 32.93
#